data_3f86ee48c201ae4d6dac69abd21e1327
#
_entry.id   3f86ee48c201ae4d6dac69abd21e1327
#
_cell.length_a   1.000
_cell.length_b   1.000
_cell.length_c   1.000
_cell.angle_alpha   90.00
_cell.angle_beta   90.00
_cell.angle_gamma   90.00
#
_symmetry.space_group_name_H-M   'P 1'
#
loop_
_entity.id
_entity.type
_entity.pdbx_description
1 polymer ?
#
loop_
_entity_poly.entity_id
_entity_poly.type
_entity_poly.pdbx_seq_one_letter_code
_entity_poly.pdbx_strand_id
1 'polypeptide(L)'
;MMAIRQPPFNAPWIFAALLALACAGCAAPSVQEPAEPLKDVTPSKAKRELETAKEPVSPLKPQPPRVLTPSRSEQELDRGVKSYEEGEYKTAAKQLQTALDLGLEAKRDQARAHKYLAFINCVTGREKSCRDEFNKTLDADPKFELEPAEAGHPIWGQVLRSIKAERAAKAKPK
;
A
#
# COMPACT_ATOMS: atom_id res chain seq x y z
N MET A 1 -53.29 9.29 7.80
CA MET A 1 -52.42 10.49 7.89
C MET A 1 -51.85 10.55 9.31
N MET A 2 -50.66 10.02 9.51
CA MET A 2 -49.95 10.12 10.80
C MET A 2 -48.66 10.91 10.55
N ALA A 3 -48.63 12.10 11.11
CA ALA A 3 -47.49 12.99 11.05
C ALA A 3 -46.45 12.58 12.10
N ILE A 4 -45.27 12.14 11.66
CA ILE A 4 -44.13 11.85 12.53
C ILE A 4 -43.36 13.16 12.76
N ARG A 5 -43.47 13.66 13.98
CA ARG A 5 -42.87 14.88 14.49
C ARG A 5 -41.41 14.57 14.88
N GLN A 6 -40.44 15.17 14.20
CA GLN A 6 -39.03 15.11 14.58
C GLN A 6 -38.74 16.09 15.72
N PRO A 7 -37.92 15.72 16.74
CA PRO A 7 -37.47 16.64 17.76
C PRO A 7 -36.30 17.49 17.28
N PRO A 8 -36.18 18.75 17.73
CA PRO A 8 -35.04 19.61 17.41
C PRO A 8 -33.86 19.30 18.34
N PHE A 9 -32.74 18.87 17.76
CA PHE A 9 -31.48 18.81 18.46
C PHE A 9 -30.79 20.19 18.42
N ASN A 10 -31.10 21.02 19.42
CA ASN A 10 -30.27 22.16 19.78
C ASN A 10 -29.48 21.78 21.05
N ALA A 11 -28.17 21.67 20.89
CA ALA A 11 -27.27 21.72 22.05
C ALA A 11 -25.94 22.37 21.64
N PRO A 12 -25.67 23.61 22.08
CA PRO A 12 -24.34 24.22 21.96
C PRO A 12 -23.51 23.78 23.16
N TRP A 13 -22.51 22.95 22.94
CA TRP A 13 -21.47 22.69 23.95
C TRP A 13 -20.29 23.60 23.68
N ILE A 14 -20.38 24.75 24.35
CA ILE A 14 -19.24 25.65 24.54
C ILE A 14 -18.43 25.07 25.71
N PHE A 15 -17.25 24.52 25.44
CA PHE A 15 -16.20 24.38 26.45
C PHE A 15 -14.97 25.13 25.97
N ALA A 16 -14.90 26.37 26.45
CA ALA A 16 -13.65 27.10 26.55
C ALA A 16 -12.84 26.54 27.70
N ALA A 17 -11.65 26.03 27.44
CA ALA A 17 -10.61 25.84 28.46
C ALA A 17 -9.29 26.30 27.89
N LEU A 18 -8.95 27.55 28.20
CA LEU A 18 -7.61 28.14 28.18
C LEU A 18 -6.73 27.34 29.19
N LEU A 19 -5.63 26.78 28.71
CA LEU A 19 -4.48 26.51 29.57
C LEU A 19 -3.21 26.87 28.76
N ALA A 20 -2.70 28.06 29.06
CA ALA A 20 -1.38 28.50 28.72
C ALA A 20 -0.37 27.80 29.68
N LEU A 21 0.58 27.05 29.15
CA LEU A 21 1.79 26.69 29.85
C LEU A 21 2.98 26.98 28.95
N ALA A 22 3.66 28.07 29.30
CA ALA A 22 4.99 28.40 28.85
C ALA A 22 5.98 27.42 29.48
N CYS A 23 6.79 26.74 28.71
CA CYS A 23 8.06 26.17 29.16
C CYS A 23 9.14 26.55 28.15
N ALA A 24 9.98 27.47 28.61
CA ALA A 24 11.23 27.89 28.02
C ALA A 24 12.29 26.78 28.13
N GLY A 25 13.08 26.66 27.08
CA GLY A 25 14.49 26.29 27.18
C GLY A 25 14.80 24.81 27.16
N CYS A 26 15.45 24.37 26.09
CA CYS A 26 16.65 23.54 26.18
C CYS A 26 17.44 23.61 24.90
N ALA A 27 18.67 24.01 25.05
CA ALA A 27 19.71 24.20 24.04
C ALA A 27 20.05 22.93 23.30
N ALA A 28 20.32 23.07 22.00
CA ALA A 28 20.95 22.05 21.17
C ALA A 28 22.46 21.95 21.48
N PRO A 29 23.04 20.77 21.63
CA PRO A 29 24.47 20.61 21.50
C PRO A 29 24.82 20.40 20.02
N SER A 30 25.61 21.31 19.48
CA SER A 30 26.35 21.16 18.24
C SER A 30 27.42 20.08 18.42
N VAL A 31 27.32 18.99 17.68
CA VAL A 31 28.41 18.05 17.52
C VAL A 31 29.21 18.48 16.30
N GLN A 32 30.39 19.00 16.57
CA GLN A 32 31.44 19.26 15.60
C GLN A 32 31.97 17.93 15.04
N GLU A 33 31.94 17.81 13.76
CA GLU A 33 32.58 16.77 12.96
C GLU A 33 34.07 17.13 12.81
N PRO A 34 35.00 16.25 13.17
CA PRO A 34 36.42 16.45 12.83
C PRO A 34 36.68 16.01 11.40
N ALA A 35 37.11 16.93 10.59
CA ALA A 35 37.67 16.68 9.28
C ALA A 35 38.98 15.86 9.40
N GLU A 36 39.05 14.71 8.77
CA GLU A 36 40.31 13.99 8.52
C GLU A 36 40.75 14.14 7.03
N PRO A 37 42.03 14.24 6.77
CA PRO A 37 42.54 14.72 5.50
C PRO A 37 42.65 13.63 4.44
N LEU A 38 42.40 14.05 3.21
CA LEU A 38 42.66 13.33 1.96
C LEU A 38 44.10 12.78 1.94
N LYS A 39 44.23 11.48 1.75
CA LYS A 39 45.47 10.87 1.23
C LYS A 39 45.27 10.49 -0.22
N ASP A 40 46.06 11.16 -1.05
CA ASP A 40 46.39 10.81 -2.42
C ASP A 40 46.72 9.32 -2.57
N VAL A 41 46.03 8.63 -3.49
CA VAL A 41 46.56 7.40 -4.07
C VAL A 41 46.38 7.47 -5.59
N THR A 42 47.49 7.69 -6.25
CA THR A 42 47.78 7.66 -7.68
C THR A 42 47.25 6.43 -8.42
N PRO A 43 46.90 6.56 -9.70
CA PRO A 43 46.40 5.46 -10.52
C PRO A 43 47.52 4.56 -11.00
N SER A 44 47.51 3.32 -10.56
CA SER A 44 48.33 2.27 -11.12
C SER A 44 47.65 1.62 -12.33
N LYS A 45 48.25 1.87 -13.45
CA LYS A 45 47.99 1.29 -14.77
C LYS A 45 48.45 -0.19 -14.75
N ALA A 46 47.50 -1.10 -14.71
CA ALA A 46 47.81 -2.50 -15.00
C ALA A 46 46.84 -3.03 -16.05
N LYS A 47 47.37 -3.13 -17.22
CA LYS A 47 46.94 -3.86 -18.40
C LYS A 47 46.99 -5.36 -18.05
N ARG A 48 45.84 -6.04 -18.05
CA ARG A 48 45.83 -7.50 -18.01
C ARG A 48 44.75 -8.01 -18.97
N GLU A 49 45.29 -8.47 -19.99
CA GLU A 49 44.99 -9.62 -20.85
C GLU A 49 43.65 -10.28 -20.75
N LEU A 50 43.03 -10.27 -21.91
CA LEU A 50 41.92 -11.07 -22.38
C LEU A 50 42.33 -12.55 -22.30
N GLU A 51 41.90 -13.26 -21.27
CA GLU A 51 42.02 -14.71 -21.20
C GLU A 51 40.64 -15.30 -21.09
N THR A 52 40.24 -15.94 -22.16
CA THR A 52 39.06 -16.75 -22.36
C THR A 52 39.13 -17.96 -21.40
N ALA A 53 38.57 -17.79 -20.21
CA ALA A 53 38.35 -18.92 -19.32
C ALA A 53 36.90 -19.43 -19.52
N LYS A 54 36.82 -20.50 -20.28
CA LYS A 54 35.68 -21.38 -20.43
C LYS A 54 35.39 -21.98 -19.06
N GLU A 55 34.41 -21.38 -18.32
CA GLU A 55 33.93 -21.97 -17.08
C GLU A 55 33.28 -23.33 -17.37
N PRO A 56 33.66 -24.39 -16.65
CA PRO A 56 32.97 -25.66 -16.77
C PRO A 56 31.60 -25.52 -16.13
N VAL A 57 30.54 -25.67 -16.95
CA VAL A 57 29.16 -25.80 -16.50
C VAL A 57 29.08 -26.98 -15.54
N SER A 58 29.14 -26.72 -14.24
CA SER A 58 28.84 -27.73 -13.22
C SER A 58 27.42 -28.26 -13.44
N PRO A 59 27.23 -29.61 -13.43
CA PRO A 59 25.90 -30.19 -13.56
C PRO A 59 25.01 -29.64 -12.43
N LEU A 60 23.87 -29.06 -12.80
CA LEU A 60 22.84 -28.62 -11.86
C LEU A 60 22.42 -29.84 -11.01
N LYS A 61 22.89 -29.83 -9.75
CA LYS A 61 22.40 -30.76 -8.74
C LYS A 61 20.88 -30.60 -8.66
N PRO A 62 20.09 -31.69 -8.72
CA PRO A 62 18.64 -31.58 -8.55
C PRO A 62 18.35 -30.88 -7.21
N GLN A 63 17.81 -29.68 -7.26
CA GLN A 63 17.35 -28.99 -6.06
C GLN A 63 16.09 -29.72 -5.57
N PRO A 64 15.99 -30.00 -4.27
CA PRO A 64 14.74 -30.54 -3.72
C PRO A 64 13.59 -29.56 -4.02
N PRO A 65 12.34 -30.05 -4.13
CA PRO A 65 11.20 -29.20 -4.39
C PRO A 65 11.22 -28.04 -3.39
N ARG A 66 11.32 -26.81 -3.90
CA ARG A 66 11.26 -25.62 -3.07
C ARG A 66 9.87 -25.60 -2.44
N VAL A 67 9.79 -25.90 -1.15
CA VAL A 67 8.60 -25.56 -0.37
C VAL A 67 8.50 -24.04 -0.45
N LEU A 68 7.54 -23.55 -1.22
CA LEU A 68 7.27 -22.12 -1.38
C LEU A 68 6.71 -21.63 -0.04
N THR A 69 7.61 -21.26 0.87
CA THR A 69 7.19 -20.49 2.05
C THR A 69 6.75 -19.12 1.57
N PRO A 70 5.55 -18.65 1.96
CA PRO A 70 5.09 -17.33 1.58
C PRO A 70 6.13 -16.26 1.92
N SER A 71 6.39 -15.35 1.00
CA SER A 71 7.27 -14.20 1.23
C SER A 71 6.72 -13.33 2.37
N ARG A 72 7.54 -12.45 2.91
CA ARG A 72 7.09 -11.54 3.96
C ARG A 72 5.96 -10.62 3.48
N SER A 73 6.01 -10.18 2.22
CA SER A 73 4.95 -9.38 1.61
C SER A 73 3.63 -10.15 1.52
N GLU A 74 3.66 -11.42 1.13
CA GLU A 74 2.47 -12.27 1.07
C GLU A 74 1.91 -12.56 2.48
N GLN A 75 2.77 -12.76 3.47
CA GLN A 75 2.34 -12.92 4.86
C GLN A 75 1.64 -11.67 5.39
N GLU A 76 2.14 -10.46 5.09
CA GLU A 76 1.49 -9.21 5.48
C GLU A 76 0.16 -9.00 4.72
N LEU A 77 0.08 -9.41 3.45
CA LEU A 77 -1.16 -9.40 2.70
C LEU A 77 -2.23 -10.27 3.38
N ASP A 78 -1.89 -11.51 3.72
CA ASP A 78 -2.84 -12.43 4.36
C ASP A 78 -3.27 -11.95 5.74
N ARG A 79 -2.35 -11.39 6.53
CA ARG A 79 -2.69 -10.74 7.81
C ARG A 79 -3.65 -9.57 7.61
N GLY A 80 -3.38 -8.74 6.61
CA GLY A 80 -4.23 -7.59 6.29
C GLY A 80 -5.64 -7.99 5.88
N VAL A 81 -5.77 -9.04 5.08
CA VAL A 81 -7.08 -9.61 4.72
C VAL A 81 -7.81 -10.15 5.94
N LYS A 82 -7.11 -10.92 6.78
CA LYS A 82 -7.69 -11.45 8.02
C LYS A 82 -8.16 -10.32 8.95
N SER A 83 -7.34 -9.30 9.18
CA SER A 83 -7.75 -8.14 9.99
C SER A 83 -8.95 -7.41 9.40
N TYR A 84 -9.09 -7.35 8.06
CA TYR A 84 -10.27 -6.81 7.41
C TYR A 84 -11.53 -7.63 7.70
N GLU A 85 -11.44 -8.96 7.62
CA GLU A 85 -12.53 -9.90 7.92
C GLU A 85 -12.96 -9.82 9.39
N GLU A 86 -12.03 -9.54 10.29
CA GLU A 86 -12.27 -9.30 11.73
C GLU A 86 -12.83 -7.89 12.03
N GLY A 87 -12.95 -7.03 11.01
CA GLY A 87 -13.45 -5.65 11.16
C GLY A 87 -12.41 -4.65 11.65
N GLU A 88 -11.16 -5.07 11.81
CA GLU A 88 -10.04 -4.26 12.28
C GLU A 88 -9.46 -3.38 11.15
N TYR A 89 -10.28 -2.50 10.58
CA TYR A 89 -9.96 -1.77 9.35
C TYR A 89 -8.68 -0.94 9.43
N LYS A 90 -8.35 -0.37 10.59
CA LYS A 90 -7.11 0.41 10.75
C LYS A 90 -5.87 -0.48 10.71
N THR A 91 -5.91 -1.63 11.37
CA THR A 91 -4.85 -2.63 11.36
C THR A 91 -4.70 -3.24 9.97
N ALA A 92 -5.81 -3.63 9.35
CA ALA A 92 -5.86 -4.16 8.00
C ALA A 92 -5.21 -3.21 6.99
N ALA A 93 -5.60 -1.93 7.00
CA ALA A 93 -5.03 -0.93 6.09
C ALA A 93 -3.52 -0.81 6.23
N LYS A 94 -3.00 -0.83 7.46
CA LYS A 94 -1.55 -0.76 7.71
C LYS A 94 -0.83 -2.00 7.18
N GLN A 95 -1.35 -3.20 7.43
CA GLN A 95 -0.75 -4.45 6.98
C GLN A 95 -0.77 -4.58 5.46
N LEU A 96 -1.89 -4.23 4.82
CA LEU A 96 -2.01 -4.22 3.36
C LEU A 96 -1.04 -3.23 2.71
N GLN A 97 -0.89 -2.03 3.30
CA GLN A 97 0.09 -1.06 2.82
C GLN A 97 1.51 -1.59 3.00
N THR A 98 1.83 -2.19 4.16
CA THR A 98 3.13 -2.83 4.40
C THR A 98 3.42 -3.93 3.39
N ALA A 99 2.41 -4.75 3.02
CA ALA A 99 2.57 -5.78 1.99
C ALA A 99 2.97 -5.18 0.63
N LEU A 100 2.32 -4.08 0.24
CA LEU A 100 2.65 -3.36 -0.99
C LEU A 100 4.04 -2.72 -0.94
N ASP A 101 4.41 -2.11 0.18
CA ASP A 101 5.71 -1.45 0.39
C ASP A 101 6.87 -2.47 0.40
N LEU A 102 6.63 -3.69 0.89
CA LEU A 102 7.59 -4.81 0.84
C LEU A 102 7.74 -5.39 -0.58
N GLY A 103 6.84 -5.06 -1.49
CA GLY A 103 6.86 -5.52 -2.88
C GLY A 103 6.19 -6.88 -3.05
N LEU A 104 4.92 -6.87 -3.41
CA LEU A 104 4.20 -8.05 -3.88
C LEU A 104 4.61 -8.34 -5.32
N GLU A 105 5.17 -9.51 -5.60
CA GLU A 105 5.65 -9.86 -6.95
C GLU A 105 4.48 -10.15 -7.89
N ALA A 106 3.49 -10.91 -7.41
CA ALA A 106 2.35 -11.30 -8.22
C ALA A 106 1.37 -10.12 -8.41
N LYS A 107 1.03 -9.81 -9.66
CA LYS A 107 0.04 -8.76 -10.00
C LYS A 107 -1.32 -9.02 -9.36
N ARG A 108 -1.71 -10.30 -9.25
CA ARG A 108 -2.93 -10.71 -8.55
C ARG A 108 -2.93 -10.29 -7.09
N ASP A 109 -1.81 -10.44 -6.40
CA ASP A 109 -1.69 -10.10 -4.98
C ASP A 109 -1.64 -8.59 -4.77
N GLN A 110 -0.99 -7.84 -5.70
CA GLN A 110 -1.09 -6.39 -5.73
C GLN A 110 -2.54 -5.93 -5.89
N ALA A 111 -3.27 -6.51 -6.85
CA ALA A 111 -4.68 -6.21 -7.06
C ALA A 111 -5.53 -6.56 -5.83
N ARG A 112 -5.26 -7.69 -5.16
CA ARG A 112 -5.94 -8.11 -3.93
C ARG A 112 -5.69 -7.11 -2.79
N ALA A 113 -4.47 -6.66 -2.59
CA ALA A 113 -4.13 -5.66 -1.57
C ALA A 113 -4.88 -4.34 -1.81
N HIS A 114 -4.84 -3.82 -3.04
CA HIS A 114 -5.55 -2.60 -3.43
C HIS A 114 -7.08 -2.75 -3.33
N LYS A 115 -7.64 -3.92 -3.66
CA LYS A 115 -9.07 -4.20 -3.47
C LYS A 115 -9.51 -3.99 -2.02
N TYR A 116 -8.81 -4.60 -1.08
CA TYR A 116 -9.17 -4.47 0.34
C TYR A 116 -8.93 -3.06 0.89
N LEU A 117 -7.88 -2.36 0.43
CA LEU A 117 -7.70 -0.94 0.74
C LEU A 117 -8.84 -0.09 0.18
N ALA A 118 -9.33 -0.39 -1.03
CA ALA A 118 -10.50 0.28 -1.58
C ALA A 118 -11.74 0.05 -0.71
N PHE A 119 -12.01 -1.18 -0.30
CA PHE A 119 -13.15 -1.51 0.58
C PHE A 119 -13.10 -0.74 1.89
N ILE A 120 -11.94 -0.73 2.56
CA ILE A 120 -11.74 0.03 3.80
C ILE A 120 -11.99 1.52 3.57
N ASN A 121 -11.46 2.10 2.50
CA ASN A 121 -11.66 3.51 2.18
C ASN A 121 -13.13 3.82 1.88
N CYS A 122 -13.83 2.93 1.17
CA CYS A 122 -15.26 3.09 0.87
C CYS A 122 -16.10 3.10 2.13
N VAL A 123 -15.95 2.11 3.02
CA VAL A 123 -16.77 2.00 4.25
C VAL A 123 -16.45 3.08 5.28
N THR A 124 -15.26 3.67 5.20
CA THR A 124 -14.84 4.78 6.07
C THR A 124 -15.12 6.16 5.48
N GLY A 125 -15.90 6.25 4.38
CA GLY A 125 -16.31 7.50 3.76
C GLY A 125 -15.23 8.26 3.01
N ARG A 126 -14.08 7.63 2.74
CA ARG A 126 -12.96 8.23 1.98
C ARG A 126 -13.11 7.96 0.48
N GLU A 127 -14.14 8.54 -0.13
CA GLU A 127 -14.53 8.25 -1.52
C GLU A 127 -13.40 8.39 -2.53
N LYS A 128 -12.63 9.48 -2.45
CA LYS A 128 -11.50 9.69 -3.36
C LYS A 128 -10.48 8.55 -3.24
N SER A 129 -10.05 8.22 -2.04
CA SER A 129 -9.10 7.14 -1.79
C SER A 129 -9.67 5.77 -2.21
N CYS A 130 -10.98 5.54 -2.00
CA CYS A 130 -11.68 4.34 -2.46
C CYS A 130 -11.55 4.19 -4.00
N ARG A 131 -11.80 5.25 -4.75
CA ARG A 131 -11.67 5.26 -6.22
C ARG A 131 -10.20 5.11 -6.66
N ASP A 132 -9.28 5.78 -5.98
CA ASP A 132 -7.86 5.70 -6.28
C ASP A 132 -7.33 4.27 -6.10
N GLU A 133 -7.72 3.59 -5.02
CA GLU A 133 -7.32 2.20 -4.79
C GLU A 133 -7.94 1.22 -5.80
N PHE A 134 -9.21 1.40 -6.21
CA PHE A 134 -9.77 0.61 -7.29
C PHE A 134 -9.10 0.87 -8.65
N ASN A 135 -8.66 2.08 -8.91
CA ASN A 135 -7.87 2.35 -10.10
C ASN A 135 -6.55 1.56 -10.08
N LYS A 136 -5.84 1.55 -8.95
CA LYS A 136 -4.62 0.74 -8.79
C LYS A 136 -4.89 -0.77 -8.91
N THR A 137 -6.04 -1.24 -8.40
CA THR A 137 -6.49 -2.63 -8.60
C THR A 137 -6.56 -2.97 -10.10
N LEU A 138 -7.21 -2.11 -10.90
CA LEU A 138 -7.34 -2.29 -12.34
C LEU A 138 -6.05 -2.02 -13.11
N ASP A 139 -5.10 -1.27 -12.56
CA ASP A 139 -3.76 -1.10 -13.15
C ASP A 139 -2.91 -2.36 -12.93
N ALA A 140 -3.06 -3.02 -11.79
CA ALA A 140 -2.40 -4.28 -11.51
C ALA A 140 -3.04 -5.45 -12.29
N ASP A 141 -4.37 -5.50 -12.33
CA ASP A 141 -5.14 -6.50 -13.08
C ASP A 141 -6.28 -5.84 -13.88
N PRO A 142 -6.07 -5.55 -15.17
CA PRO A 142 -7.09 -4.93 -16.03
C PRO A 142 -8.38 -5.76 -16.21
N LYS A 143 -8.33 -7.06 -15.93
CA LYS A 143 -9.48 -7.98 -16.02
C LYS A 143 -10.13 -8.22 -14.66
N PHE A 144 -9.69 -7.51 -13.62
CA PHE A 144 -10.20 -7.69 -12.27
C PHE A 144 -11.72 -7.57 -12.20
N GLU A 145 -12.34 -8.54 -11.52
CA GLU A 145 -13.75 -8.55 -11.16
C GLU A 145 -13.91 -8.81 -9.64
N LEU A 146 -14.97 -8.24 -9.08
CA LEU A 146 -15.36 -8.55 -7.71
C LEU A 146 -16.01 -9.93 -7.66
N GLU A 147 -15.83 -10.64 -6.55
CA GLU A 147 -16.56 -11.87 -6.28
C GLU A 147 -18.09 -11.57 -6.29
N PRO A 148 -18.93 -12.55 -6.65
CA PRO A 148 -20.39 -12.33 -6.73
C PRO A 148 -21.00 -11.70 -5.49
N ALA A 149 -20.54 -12.13 -4.30
CA ALA A 149 -20.97 -11.57 -3.02
C ALA A 149 -20.52 -10.11 -2.82
N GLU A 150 -19.37 -9.72 -3.34
CA GLU A 150 -18.82 -8.37 -3.24
C GLU A 150 -19.43 -7.42 -4.27
N ALA A 151 -19.73 -7.93 -5.47
CA ALA A 151 -20.22 -7.14 -6.60
C ALA A 151 -21.59 -6.50 -6.35
N GLY A 152 -22.42 -7.16 -5.52
CA GLY A 152 -23.72 -6.66 -5.09
C GLY A 152 -23.70 -5.58 -4.01
N HIS A 153 -22.52 -5.31 -3.43
CA HIS A 153 -22.44 -4.36 -2.31
C HIS A 153 -22.80 -2.93 -2.75
N PRO A 154 -23.67 -2.22 -1.98
CA PRO A 154 -24.24 -0.93 -2.41
C PRO A 154 -23.22 0.19 -2.58
N ILE A 155 -22.10 0.13 -1.87
CA ILE A 155 -21.06 1.17 -1.93
C ILE A 155 -20.02 0.81 -2.98
N TRP A 156 -19.12 -0.14 -2.71
CA TRP A 156 -17.96 -0.40 -3.58
C TRP A 156 -18.31 -1.06 -4.91
N GLY A 157 -19.40 -1.85 -4.98
CA GLY A 157 -19.82 -2.45 -6.25
C GLY A 157 -20.20 -1.40 -7.29
N GLN A 158 -20.86 -0.30 -6.87
CA GLN A 158 -21.19 0.82 -7.76
C GLN A 158 -19.95 1.60 -8.17
N VAL A 159 -19.02 1.85 -7.22
CA VAL A 159 -17.80 2.59 -7.47
C VAL A 159 -16.94 1.89 -8.53
N LEU A 160 -16.72 0.56 -8.40
CA LEU A 160 -15.94 -0.18 -9.38
C LEU A 160 -16.60 -0.19 -10.78
N ARG A 161 -17.92 -0.38 -10.85
CA ARG A 161 -18.65 -0.30 -12.14
C ARG A 161 -18.49 1.06 -12.81
N SER A 162 -18.58 2.15 -12.06
CA SER A 162 -18.37 3.52 -12.56
C SER A 162 -16.97 3.69 -13.14
N ILE A 163 -15.94 3.26 -12.40
CA ILE A 163 -14.54 3.35 -12.83
C ILE A 163 -14.32 2.55 -14.13
N LYS A 164 -14.83 1.32 -14.20
CA LYS A 164 -14.73 0.50 -15.42
C LYS A 164 -15.39 1.16 -16.63
N ALA A 165 -16.58 1.74 -16.44
CA ALA A 165 -17.28 2.46 -17.51
C ALA A 165 -16.50 3.70 -17.97
N GLU A 166 -15.93 4.47 -17.06
CA GLU A 166 -15.10 5.64 -17.37
C GLU A 166 -13.83 5.25 -18.16
N ARG A 167 -13.16 4.16 -17.74
CA ARG A 167 -11.97 3.64 -18.43
C ARG A 167 -12.32 3.15 -19.84
N ALA A 168 -13.43 2.43 -19.99
CA ALA A 168 -13.91 1.96 -21.29
C ALA A 168 -14.26 3.13 -22.22
N ALA A 169 -14.87 4.20 -21.70
CA ALA A 169 -15.18 5.40 -22.49
C ALA A 169 -13.91 6.12 -22.97
N LYS A 170 -12.89 6.20 -22.12
CA LYS A 170 -11.60 6.83 -22.47
C LYS A 170 -10.78 6.00 -23.48
N ALA A 171 -10.95 4.68 -23.50
CA ALA A 171 -10.24 3.77 -24.40
C ALA A 171 -10.81 3.73 -25.82
N LYS A 172 -12.02 4.27 -26.06
CA LYS A 172 -12.61 4.33 -27.40
C LYS A 172 -11.91 5.42 -28.21
N PRO A 173 -11.28 5.11 -29.36
CA PRO A 173 -10.73 6.13 -30.25
C PRO A 173 -11.84 7.03 -30.78
N LYS A 174 -11.55 8.34 -30.87
CA LYS A 174 -12.40 9.33 -31.53
C LYS A 174 -12.42 9.10 -33.04
#